data_03c30cfb87cd595e0a21a5c87b4c0e56
#
_entry.id   03c30cfb87cd595e0a21a5c87b4c0e56
#
_cell.length_a   1.000
_cell.length_b   1.000
_cell.length_c   1.000
_cell.angle_alpha   90.00
_cell.angle_beta   90.00
_cell.angle_gamma   90.00
#
_symmetry.space_group_name_H-M   'P 1'
#
loop_
_entity.id
_entity.type
_entity.pdbx_description
1 polymer ?
#
loop_
_entity_poly.entity_id
_entity_poly.type
_entity_poly.pdbx_seq_one_letter_code
_entity_poly.pdbx_strand_id
1 'polypeptide(L)'
;MKIVWLNGWGLNSRYVERIASKLYPKSHHTVILPAPNWIERLAKQDSDSILVGYSLGAFLLSSRPDLATRFSQTILLAPFEDFRAEAGRGGRIRKAQLAYLLRWLGRNRLEALRDFWSRAELADPENPNELTTSDLEWGIQRLLKSSACGWLGRRLRSYVGDQDRLLDVEELKDRSRYLNVVAGAGHDLLPLAKAAKLAE
;
A
#
# COMPACT_ATOMS: atom_id res chain seq x y z
N MET A 1 -5.09 19.26 -10.40
CA MET A 1 -5.70 17.95 -10.09
C MET A 1 -5.45 17.65 -8.61
N LYS A 2 -6.38 16.97 -7.92
CA LYS A 2 -6.20 16.54 -6.53
C LYS A 2 -5.93 15.03 -6.51
N ILE A 3 -4.92 14.59 -5.78
CA ILE A 3 -4.56 13.19 -5.63
C ILE A 3 -4.48 12.86 -4.14
N VAL A 4 -5.26 11.89 -3.71
CA VAL A 4 -5.28 11.36 -2.34
C VAL A 4 -4.52 10.03 -2.32
N TRP A 5 -3.53 9.92 -1.45
CA TRP A 5 -2.70 8.74 -1.26
C TRP A 5 -3.05 8.06 0.06
N LEU A 6 -3.58 6.85 0.01
CA LEU A 6 -3.65 5.97 1.17
C LEU A 6 -2.39 5.10 1.19
N ASN A 7 -1.50 5.41 2.13
CA ASN A 7 -0.10 4.96 2.13
C ASN A 7 0.07 3.47 2.50
N GLY A 8 1.25 2.95 2.22
CA GLY A 8 1.73 1.65 2.69
C GLY A 8 2.14 1.64 4.15
N TRP A 9 2.32 0.44 4.71
CA TRP A 9 2.79 0.27 6.08
C TRP A 9 4.25 0.72 6.22
N GLY A 10 4.54 1.39 7.34
CA GLY A 10 5.91 1.75 7.70
C GLY A 10 6.51 2.93 6.93
N LEU A 11 5.75 3.61 6.09
CA LEU A 11 6.20 4.79 5.34
C LEU A 11 5.53 6.06 5.86
N ASN A 12 6.31 7.12 6.06
CA ASN A 12 5.81 8.42 6.49
C ASN A 12 5.19 9.22 5.33
N SER A 13 4.50 10.33 5.62
CA SER A 13 3.86 11.17 4.62
C SER A 13 4.87 11.82 3.67
N ARG A 14 6.01 12.29 4.19
CA ARG A 14 7.05 12.98 3.41
C ARG A 14 7.65 12.09 2.32
N TYR A 15 7.81 10.79 2.60
CA TYR A 15 8.28 9.84 1.60
C TYR A 15 7.37 9.83 0.37
N VAL A 16 6.06 9.73 0.59
CA VAL A 16 5.07 9.73 -0.50
C VAL A 16 4.98 11.09 -1.17
N GLU A 17 4.94 12.18 -0.41
CA GLU A 17 4.85 13.56 -0.93
C GLU A 17 6.03 13.89 -1.84
N ARG A 18 7.26 13.48 -1.49
CA ARG A 18 8.45 13.67 -2.32
C ARG A 18 8.31 12.97 -3.67
N ILE A 19 7.85 11.73 -3.68
CA ILE A 19 7.64 10.96 -4.91
C ILE A 19 6.49 11.56 -5.73
N ALA A 20 5.38 11.85 -5.10
CA ALA A 20 4.19 12.41 -5.71
C ALA A 20 4.46 13.78 -6.35
N SER A 21 5.13 14.69 -5.65
CA SER A 21 5.50 16.01 -6.17
C SER A 21 6.51 15.94 -7.31
N LYS A 22 7.40 14.96 -7.30
CA LYS A 22 8.34 14.72 -8.40
C LYS A 22 7.63 14.24 -9.67
N LEU A 23 6.66 13.34 -9.53
CA LEU A 23 5.94 12.75 -10.66
C LEU A 23 4.81 13.66 -11.18
N TYR A 24 4.12 14.35 -10.27
CA TYR A 24 2.93 15.16 -10.57
C TYR A 24 3.01 16.55 -9.93
N PRO A 25 4.00 17.38 -10.35
CA PRO A 25 4.32 18.66 -9.68
C PRO A 25 3.20 19.72 -9.76
N LYS A 26 2.26 19.56 -10.69
CA LYS A 26 1.12 20.48 -10.85
C LYS A 26 -0.14 20.02 -10.11
N SER A 27 -0.04 18.94 -9.31
CA SER A 27 -1.16 18.38 -8.57
C SER A 27 -1.07 18.72 -7.09
N HIS A 28 -2.22 18.82 -6.42
CA HIS A 28 -2.30 18.90 -4.96
C HIS A 28 -2.34 17.48 -4.39
N HIS A 29 -1.46 17.18 -3.45
CA HIS A 29 -1.33 15.87 -2.84
C HIS A 29 -1.80 15.88 -1.39
N THR A 30 -2.60 14.90 -1.01
CA THR A 30 -2.97 14.60 0.38
C THR A 30 -2.54 13.18 0.69
N VAL A 31 -1.75 12.99 1.75
CA VAL A 31 -1.31 11.65 2.19
C VAL A 31 -2.06 11.26 3.46
N ILE A 32 -2.66 10.08 3.44
CA ILE A 32 -3.34 9.45 4.58
C ILE A 32 -2.51 8.25 5.01
N LEU A 33 -1.99 8.28 6.23
CA LEU A 33 -1.29 7.14 6.82
C LEU A 33 -2.30 6.06 7.25
N PRO A 34 -1.97 4.77 7.08
CA PRO A 34 -2.82 3.68 7.54
C PRO A 34 -2.85 3.64 9.07
N ALA A 35 -4.00 3.99 9.64
CA ALA A 35 -4.27 4.07 11.08
C ALA A 35 -5.73 3.71 11.34
N PRO A 36 -6.18 3.46 12.58
CA PRO A 36 -7.57 3.10 12.89
C PRO A 36 -8.62 4.04 12.31
N ASN A 37 -8.31 5.34 12.21
CA ASN A 37 -9.20 6.40 11.72
C ASN A 37 -9.07 6.70 10.21
N TRP A 38 -8.42 5.83 9.43
CA TRP A 38 -8.20 6.06 7.99
C TRP A 38 -9.50 6.29 7.20
N ILE A 39 -10.59 5.62 7.58
CA ILE A 39 -11.92 5.77 6.94
C ILE A 39 -12.45 7.19 7.12
N GLU A 40 -12.39 7.72 8.34
CA GLU A 40 -12.85 9.07 8.65
C GLU A 40 -12.02 10.14 7.91
N ARG A 41 -10.71 9.92 7.83
CA ARG A 41 -9.80 10.81 7.09
C ARG A 41 -10.07 10.76 5.59
N LEU A 42 -10.34 9.57 5.04
CA LEU A 42 -10.69 9.40 3.64
C LEU A 42 -12.07 10.00 3.32
N ALA A 43 -13.04 9.87 4.23
CA ALA A 43 -14.39 10.42 4.08
C ALA A 43 -14.41 11.94 3.94
N LYS A 44 -13.42 12.64 4.47
CA LYS A 44 -13.26 14.11 4.37
C LYS A 44 -12.66 14.57 3.03
N GLN A 45 -12.21 13.63 2.18
CA GLN A 45 -11.61 13.98 0.90
C GLN A 45 -12.67 14.19 -0.19
N ASP A 46 -12.32 15.03 -1.14
CA ASP A 46 -13.16 15.36 -2.29
C ASP A 46 -13.31 14.14 -3.23
N SER A 47 -14.53 13.82 -3.60
CA SER A 47 -14.84 12.71 -4.52
C SER A 47 -14.30 12.91 -5.93
N ASP A 48 -14.07 14.16 -6.36
CA ASP A 48 -13.47 14.47 -7.66
C ASP A 48 -11.96 14.23 -7.71
N SER A 49 -11.37 13.82 -6.57
CA SER A 49 -9.96 13.46 -6.50
C SER A 49 -9.68 12.08 -7.11
N ILE A 50 -8.43 11.87 -7.53
CA ILE A 50 -7.90 10.54 -7.80
C ILE A 50 -7.46 9.92 -6.47
N LEU A 51 -7.91 8.72 -6.17
CA LEU A 51 -7.49 7.94 -5.01
C LEU A 51 -6.44 6.91 -5.41
N VAL A 52 -5.30 6.94 -4.72
CA VAL A 52 -4.23 5.96 -4.90
C VAL A 52 -4.05 5.19 -3.60
N GLY A 53 -4.26 3.89 -3.62
CA GLY A 53 -3.91 2.99 -2.52
C GLY A 53 -2.58 2.29 -2.80
N TYR A 54 -1.65 2.31 -1.84
CA TYR A 54 -0.38 1.64 -1.97
C TYR A 54 -0.18 0.59 -0.88
N SER A 55 0.16 -0.65 -1.27
CA SER A 55 0.47 -1.76 -0.35
C SER A 55 -0.63 -1.95 0.71
N LEU A 56 -0.38 -1.71 2.01
CA LEU A 56 -1.43 -1.76 3.04
C LEU A 56 -2.62 -0.85 2.69
N GLY A 57 -2.39 0.33 2.12
CA GLY A 57 -3.46 1.22 1.67
C GLY A 57 -4.30 0.61 0.55
N ALA A 58 -3.69 -0.08 -0.40
CA ALA A 58 -4.39 -0.83 -1.44
C ALA A 58 -5.24 -1.97 -0.85
N PHE A 59 -4.70 -2.70 0.13
CA PHE A 59 -5.42 -3.75 0.86
C PHE A 59 -6.62 -3.20 1.64
N LEU A 60 -6.47 -2.06 2.32
CA LEU A 60 -7.56 -1.41 3.05
C LEU A 60 -8.70 -1.00 2.12
N LEU A 61 -8.38 -0.40 0.96
CA LEU A 61 -9.36 -0.05 -0.07
C LEU A 61 -10.03 -1.29 -0.66
N SER A 62 -9.30 -2.37 -0.83
CA SER A 62 -9.84 -3.65 -1.31
C SER A 62 -10.83 -4.26 -0.32
N SER A 63 -10.66 -4.00 0.96
CA SER A 63 -11.58 -4.41 2.02
C SER A 63 -12.85 -3.54 2.09
N ARG A 64 -12.85 -2.36 1.45
CA ARG A 64 -13.94 -1.37 1.46
C ARG A 64 -14.17 -0.80 0.07
N PRO A 65 -14.67 -1.62 -0.85
CA PRO A 65 -14.92 -1.21 -2.24
C PRO A 65 -15.92 -0.05 -2.37
N ASP A 66 -16.84 0.10 -1.41
CA ASP A 66 -17.75 1.23 -1.30
C ASP A 66 -17.02 2.57 -1.22
N LEU A 67 -15.91 2.62 -0.47
CA LEU A 67 -15.09 3.82 -0.37
C LEU A 67 -14.26 4.06 -1.64
N ALA A 68 -13.71 2.98 -2.22
CA ALA A 68 -12.92 3.08 -3.44
C ALA A 68 -13.73 3.63 -4.63
N THR A 69 -14.98 3.24 -4.76
CA THR A 69 -15.85 3.68 -5.87
C THR A 69 -16.40 5.10 -5.73
N ARG A 70 -16.16 5.76 -4.60
CA ARG A 70 -16.61 7.14 -4.36
C ARG A 70 -15.78 8.19 -5.11
N PHE A 71 -14.56 7.87 -5.48
CA PHE A 71 -13.61 8.79 -6.11
C PHE A 71 -13.72 8.76 -7.65
N SER A 72 -13.33 9.84 -8.31
CA SER A 72 -13.35 9.95 -9.77
C SER A 72 -12.54 8.83 -10.44
N GLN A 73 -11.45 8.44 -9.82
CA GLN A 73 -10.63 7.30 -10.21
C GLN A 73 -9.98 6.69 -8.98
N THR A 74 -9.88 5.37 -8.94
CA THR A 74 -9.12 4.64 -7.93
C THR A 74 -8.06 3.76 -8.58
N ILE A 75 -6.83 3.85 -8.08
CA ILE A 75 -5.66 3.14 -8.57
C ILE A 75 -5.01 2.42 -7.40
N LEU A 76 -4.59 1.18 -7.62
CA LEU A 76 -3.99 0.35 -6.60
C LEU A 76 -2.56 -0.03 -6.99
N LEU A 77 -1.62 0.27 -6.13
CA LEU A 77 -0.20 -0.01 -6.30
C LEU A 77 0.23 -1.08 -5.29
N ALA A 78 0.93 -2.11 -5.76
CA ALA A 78 1.31 -3.29 -4.99
C ALA A 78 0.12 -3.90 -4.20
N PRO A 79 -1.00 -4.21 -4.87
CA PRO A 79 -2.20 -4.73 -4.23
C PRO A 79 -2.08 -6.21 -3.90
N PHE A 80 -2.83 -6.65 -2.87
CA PHE A 80 -3.00 -8.07 -2.52
C PHE A 80 -4.34 -8.29 -1.82
N GLU A 81 -4.84 -9.52 -1.81
CA GLU A 81 -6.05 -9.88 -1.05
C GLU A 81 -5.73 -10.40 0.35
N ASP A 82 -4.58 -11.03 0.52
CA ASP A 82 -4.06 -11.46 1.80
C ASP A 82 -2.52 -11.38 1.77
N PHE A 83 -1.92 -10.82 2.80
CA PHE A 83 -0.48 -10.64 2.85
C PHE A 83 0.27 -11.91 3.32
N ARG A 84 -0.49 -12.86 3.89
CA ARG A 84 0.05 -14.11 4.42
C ARG A 84 0.25 -15.12 3.29
N ALA A 85 1.45 -15.67 3.20
CA ALA A 85 1.77 -16.71 2.21
C ALA A 85 0.86 -17.94 2.34
N GLU A 86 0.45 -18.28 3.58
CA GLU A 86 -0.41 -19.43 3.85
C GLU A 86 -1.83 -19.29 3.29
N ALA A 87 -2.23 -18.08 2.93
CA ALA A 87 -3.58 -17.86 2.40
C ALA A 87 -3.70 -18.10 0.89
N GLY A 88 -2.57 -18.11 0.15
CA GLY A 88 -2.58 -18.27 -1.30
C GLY A 88 -3.37 -17.16 -2.01
N ARG A 89 -3.13 -15.88 -1.63
CA ARG A 89 -3.87 -14.72 -2.16
C ARG A 89 -2.99 -13.50 -2.44
N GLY A 90 -1.80 -13.76 -2.93
CA GLY A 90 -0.88 -12.76 -3.42
C GLY A 90 0.16 -12.28 -2.42
N GLY A 91 0.13 -12.69 -1.15
CA GLY A 91 1.16 -12.37 -0.17
C GLY A 91 2.23 -13.46 -0.08
N ARG A 92 3.49 -13.07 0.17
CA ARG A 92 4.63 -13.99 0.38
C ARG A 92 5.12 -14.06 1.82
N ILE A 93 4.55 -13.26 2.73
CA ILE A 93 5.06 -13.15 4.10
C ILE A 93 4.34 -14.17 4.99
N ARG A 94 5.11 -15.05 5.63
CA ARG A 94 4.54 -16.06 6.54
C ARG A 94 3.92 -15.38 7.77
N LYS A 95 2.81 -15.93 8.26
CA LYS A 95 2.14 -15.47 9.48
C LYS A 95 3.10 -15.36 10.67
N ALA A 96 4.03 -16.31 10.80
CA ALA A 96 5.05 -16.29 11.84
C ALA A 96 5.99 -15.08 11.75
N GLN A 97 6.35 -14.62 10.53
CA GLN A 97 7.18 -13.44 10.31
C GLN A 97 6.45 -12.16 10.70
N LEU A 98 5.16 -12.04 10.36
CA LEU A 98 4.33 -10.91 10.79
C LEU A 98 4.17 -10.87 12.31
N ALA A 99 3.94 -12.02 12.94
CA ALA A 99 3.85 -12.11 14.40
C ALA A 99 5.19 -11.77 15.08
N TYR A 100 6.32 -12.13 14.48
CA TYR A 100 7.65 -11.72 14.95
C TYR A 100 7.85 -10.21 14.82
N LEU A 101 7.53 -9.64 13.65
CA LEU A 101 7.62 -8.20 13.41
C LEU A 101 6.77 -7.40 14.41
N LEU A 102 5.55 -7.86 14.70
CA LEU A 102 4.68 -7.24 15.71
C LEU A 102 5.34 -7.20 17.10
N ARG A 103 5.93 -8.31 17.55
CA ARG A 103 6.66 -8.34 18.82
C ARG A 103 7.91 -7.46 18.81
N TRP A 104 8.59 -7.38 17.67
CA TRP A 104 9.80 -6.57 17.53
C TRP A 104 9.49 -5.07 17.57
N LEU A 105 8.39 -4.63 16.95
CA LEU A 105 7.91 -3.23 17.05
C LEU A 105 7.77 -2.75 18.51
N GLY A 106 7.25 -3.59 19.39
CA GLY A 106 7.13 -3.25 20.83
C GLY A 106 8.46 -3.19 21.58
N ARG A 107 9.54 -3.78 21.04
CA ARG A 107 10.87 -3.78 21.65
C ARG A 107 11.81 -2.72 21.07
N ASN A 108 11.88 -2.64 19.76
CA ASN A 108 12.70 -1.70 19.02
C ASN A 108 12.06 -1.33 17.69
N ARG A 109 11.21 -0.30 17.72
CA ARG A 109 10.45 0.17 16.56
C ARG A 109 11.33 0.49 15.36
N LEU A 110 12.44 1.19 15.56
CA LEU A 110 13.27 1.64 14.45
C LEU A 110 13.98 0.50 13.74
N GLU A 111 14.51 -0.46 14.47
CA GLU A 111 15.14 -1.65 13.87
C GLU A 111 14.10 -2.52 13.15
N ALA A 112 12.91 -2.69 13.70
CA ALA A 112 11.82 -3.42 13.07
C ALA A 112 11.39 -2.79 11.74
N LEU A 113 11.33 -1.46 11.68
CA LEU A 113 11.06 -0.71 10.44
C LEU A 113 12.19 -0.88 9.43
N ARG A 114 13.44 -0.74 9.84
CA ARG A 114 14.61 -0.91 8.95
C ARG A 114 14.70 -2.31 8.35
N ASP A 115 14.45 -3.34 9.14
CA ASP A 115 14.39 -4.73 8.63
C ASP A 115 13.28 -4.88 7.58
N PHE A 116 12.10 -4.33 7.84
CA PHE A 116 11.01 -4.35 6.87
C PHE A 116 11.37 -3.61 5.58
N TRP A 117 11.91 -2.40 5.65
CA TRP A 117 12.30 -1.62 4.46
C TRP A 117 13.38 -2.36 3.66
N SER A 118 14.35 -2.96 4.33
CA SER A 118 15.41 -3.76 3.67
C SER A 118 14.81 -4.95 2.91
N ARG A 119 13.87 -5.68 3.50
CA ARG A 119 13.19 -6.82 2.86
C ARG A 119 12.31 -6.40 1.69
N ALA A 120 11.67 -5.25 1.81
CA ALA A 120 10.84 -4.66 0.77
C ALA A 120 11.64 -3.91 -0.31
N GLU A 121 12.98 -3.85 -0.16
CA GLU A 121 13.88 -3.05 -1.01
C GLU A 121 13.48 -1.58 -1.12
N LEU A 122 12.94 -1.05 -0.02
CA LEU A 122 12.57 0.36 0.08
C LEU A 122 13.75 1.18 0.58
N ALA A 123 13.90 2.40 0.04
CA ALA A 123 14.79 3.38 0.63
C ALA A 123 14.36 3.73 2.04
N ASP A 124 15.32 3.92 2.97
CA ASP A 124 15.05 4.36 4.34
C ASP A 124 14.27 5.70 4.31
N PRO A 125 13.00 5.73 4.77
CA PRO A 125 12.26 6.96 4.83
C PRO A 125 12.87 7.87 5.90
N GLU A 126 13.34 9.04 5.49
CA GLU A 126 13.82 10.05 6.42
C GLU A 126 12.73 10.36 7.47
N ASN A 127 13.11 10.41 8.75
CA ASN A 127 12.24 10.79 9.87
C ASN A 127 11.02 9.86 10.11
N PRO A 128 11.19 8.68 10.71
CA PRO A 128 10.08 7.77 11.05
C PRO A 128 9.22 8.24 12.25
N ASN A 129 9.46 9.43 12.80
CA ASN A 129 8.80 9.91 14.03
C ASN A 129 7.30 10.18 13.87
N GLU A 130 6.84 10.38 12.64
CA GLU A 130 5.41 10.52 12.33
C GLU A 130 4.61 9.22 12.56
N LEU A 131 5.30 8.06 12.53
CA LEU A 131 4.67 6.76 12.66
C LEU A 131 4.63 6.36 14.14
N THR A 132 3.45 6.34 14.74
CA THR A 132 3.30 5.86 16.11
C THR A 132 3.42 4.33 16.18
N THR A 133 3.92 3.81 17.30
CA THR A 133 3.99 2.35 17.51
C THR A 133 2.60 1.72 17.41
N SER A 134 1.58 2.37 17.97
CA SER A 134 0.20 1.87 17.94
C SER A 134 -0.38 1.77 16.53
N ASP A 135 -0.10 2.74 15.64
CA ASP A 135 -0.57 2.69 14.24
C ASP A 135 0.16 1.60 13.46
N LEU A 136 1.46 1.43 13.70
CA LEU A 136 2.26 0.36 13.10
C LEU A 136 1.77 -1.03 13.54
N GLU A 137 1.53 -1.22 14.84
CA GLU A 137 0.97 -2.46 15.39
C GLU A 137 -0.42 -2.75 14.83
N TRP A 138 -1.28 -1.73 14.74
CA TRP A 138 -2.60 -1.86 14.11
C TRP A 138 -2.48 -2.34 12.68
N GLY A 139 -1.58 -1.77 11.86
CA GLY A 139 -1.35 -2.18 10.48
C GLY A 139 -0.93 -3.65 10.38
N ILE A 140 0.05 -4.09 11.18
CA ILE A 140 0.48 -5.51 11.20
C ILE A 140 -0.65 -6.43 11.67
N GLN A 141 -1.46 -6.01 12.65
CA GLN A 141 -2.61 -6.80 13.08
C GLN A 141 -3.65 -6.96 11.97
N ARG A 142 -3.84 -5.94 11.11
CA ARG A 142 -4.68 -6.07 9.92
C ARG A 142 -4.13 -7.12 8.95
N LEU A 143 -2.84 -7.07 8.66
CA LEU A 143 -2.17 -8.04 7.80
C LEU A 143 -2.20 -9.47 8.37
N LEU A 144 -2.15 -9.61 9.69
CA LEU A 144 -2.21 -10.90 10.38
C LEU A 144 -3.61 -11.54 10.41
N LYS A 145 -4.67 -10.74 10.50
CA LYS A 145 -6.01 -11.22 10.87
C LYS A 145 -7.05 -11.09 9.77
N SER A 146 -6.76 -10.32 8.71
CA SER A 146 -7.77 -9.97 7.71
C SER A 146 -7.33 -10.41 6.31
N SER A 147 -8.33 -10.72 5.48
CA SER A 147 -8.21 -10.87 4.04
C SER A 147 -9.22 -9.94 3.37
N ALA A 148 -8.85 -9.37 2.25
CA ALA A 148 -9.79 -8.70 1.36
C ALA A 148 -10.32 -9.72 0.34
N CYS A 149 -11.58 -9.62 -0.05
CA CYS A 149 -12.18 -10.55 -1.00
C CYS A 149 -12.77 -9.83 -2.19
N GLY A 150 -12.46 -10.33 -3.40
CA GLY A 150 -13.22 -10.03 -4.62
C GLY A 150 -12.98 -8.68 -5.29
N TRP A 151 -11.97 -7.91 -4.91
CA TRP A 151 -11.66 -6.65 -5.61
C TRP A 151 -10.74 -6.85 -6.82
N LEU A 152 -9.82 -7.83 -6.79
CA LEU A 152 -8.97 -8.14 -7.95
C LEU A 152 -9.78 -8.53 -9.19
N GLY A 153 -11.00 -9.02 -9.02
CA GLY A 153 -11.94 -9.24 -10.11
C GLY A 153 -12.66 -7.99 -10.64
N ARG A 154 -12.49 -6.81 -10.00
CA ARG A 154 -13.11 -5.54 -10.44
C ARG A 154 -12.20 -4.82 -11.42
N ARG A 155 -12.79 -3.92 -12.24
CA ARG A 155 -12.07 -3.14 -13.26
C ARG A 155 -11.32 -1.94 -12.66
N LEU A 156 -10.54 -2.16 -11.58
CA LEU A 156 -9.67 -1.12 -11.03
C LEU A 156 -8.29 -1.21 -11.68
N ARG A 157 -7.72 -0.08 -12.04
CA ARG A 157 -6.33 0.00 -12.50
C ARG A 157 -5.42 -0.42 -11.34
N SER A 158 -4.65 -1.47 -11.55
CA SER A 158 -3.78 -2.06 -10.52
C SER A 158 -2.39 -2.32 -11.08
N TYR A 159 -1.34 -2.08 -10.30
CA TYR A 159 0.05 -2.20 -10.71
C TYR A 159 0.86 -2.94 -9.65
N VAL A 160 1.68 -3.90 -10.08
CA VAL A 160 2.62 -4.65 -9.22
C VAL A 160 3.95 -4.80 -9.95
N GLY A 161 5.05 -4.80 -9.23
CA GLY A 161 6.37 -5.07 -9.79
C GLY A 161 6.62 -6.56 -9.97
N ASP A 162 7.24 -6.97 -11.08
CA ASP A 162 7.58 -8.37 -11.35
C ASP A 162 8.69 -8.92 -10.42
N GLN A 163 9.44 -8.02 -9.76
CA GLN A 163 10.49 -8.36 -8.79
C GLN A 163 10.06 -8.11 -7.34
N ASP A 164 8.75 -7.97 -7.08
CA ASP A 164 8.22 -7.73 -5.74
C ASP A 164 8.53 -8.92 -4.81
N ARG A 165 9.28 -8.67 -3.72
CA ARG A 165 9.68 -9.71 -2.76
C ARG A 165 8.63 -9.99 -1.69
N LEU A 166 7.67 -9.09 -1.53
CA LEU A 166 6.60 -9.23 -0.53
C LEU A 166 5.34 -9.89 -1.12
N LEU A 167 5.18 -9.84 -2.46
CA LEU A 167 4.00 -10.32 -3.15
C LEU A 167 4.31 -11.45 -4.14
N ASP A 168 3.37 -12.36 -4.29
CA ASP A 168 3.39 -13.40 -5.31
C ASP A 168 2.68 -12.90 -6.58
N VAL A 169 3.48 -12.44 -7.53
CA VAL A 169 2.98 -11.79 -8.75
C VAL A 169 2.27 -12.78 -9.65
N GLU A 170 2.73 -14.01 -9.74
CA GLU A 170 2.09 -15.04 -10.57
C GLU A 170 0.70 -15.37 -10.01
N GLU A 171 0.60 -15.55 -8.70
CA GLU A 171 -0.68 -15.77 -8.04
C GLU A 171 -1.65 -14.59 -8.22
N LEU A 172 -1.15 -13.35 -8.18
CA LEU A 172 -1.95 -12.16 -8.43
C LEU A 172 -2.44 -12.06 -9.88
N LYS A 173 -1.61 -12.44 -10.86
CA LYS A 173 -2.00 -12.52 -12.29
C LYS A 173 -3.15 -13.49 -12.52
N ASP A 174 -3.08 -14.66 -11.92
CA ASP A 174 -4.13 -15.68 -12.03
C ASP A 174 -5.47 -15.20 -11.48
N ARG A 175 -5.43 -14.27 -10.52
CA ARG A 175 -6.61 -13.71 -9.86
C ARG A 175 -7.19 -12.46 -10.52
N SER A 176 -6.40 -11.72 -11.32
CA SER A 176 -6.86 -10.49 -11.94
C SER A 176 -6.25 -10.22 -13.31
N ARG A 177 -7.09 -10.26 -14.35
CA ARG A 177 -6.73 -9.83 -15.70
C ARG A 177 -6.54 -8.31 -15.86
N TYR A 178 -6.85 -7.53 -14.84
CA TYR A 178 -6.68 -6.06 -14.83
C TYR A 178 -5.44 -5.61 -14.07
N LEU A 179 -4.59 -6.55 -13.67
CA LEU A 179 -3.31 -6.27 -13.02
C LEU A 179 -2.26 -5.96 -14.09
N ASN A 180 -1.65 -4.80 -13.99
CA ASN A 180 -0.51 -4.41 -14.81
C ASN A 180 0.78 -4.77 -14.09
N VAL A 181 1.61 -5.57 -14.72
CA VAL A 181 2.92 -5.94 -14.18
C VAL A 181 3.97 -4.98 -14.71
N VAL A 182 4.73 -4.38 -13.81
CA VAL A 182 5.77 -3.39 -14.12
C VAL A 182 7.12 -4.11 -14.13
N ALA A 183 7.71 -4.23 -15.31
CA ALA A 183 8.97 -4.94 -15.50
C ALA A 183 10.13 -4.24 -14.77
N GLY A 184 10.96 -5.02 -14.07
CA GLY A 184 12.11 -4.55 -13.32
C GLY A 184 11.75 -3.78 -12.02
N ALA A 185 10.47 -3.71 -11.64
CA ALA A 185 10.03 -3.05 -10.42
C ALA A 185 9.88 -4.05 -9.27
N GLY A 186 10.28 -3.63 -8.07
CA GLY A 186 10.00 -4.31 -6.81
C GLY A 186 8.73 -3.76 -6.14
N HIS A 187 8.76 -3.75 -4.81
CA HIS A 187 7.65 -3.19 -4.00
C HIS A 187 7.65 -1.65 -3.93
N ASP A 188 8.69 -0.97 -4.43
CA ASP A 188 8.86 0.49 -4.31
C ASP A 188 7.74 1.28 -5.01
N LEU A 189 7.30 2.35 -4.33
CA LEU A 189 6.24 3.23 -4.79
C LEU A 189 6.58 3.96 -6.11
N LEU A 190 7.83 4.42 -6.27
CA LEU A 190 8.21 5.29 -7.39
C LEU A 190 8.00 4.65 -8.76
N PRO A 191 8.52 3.43 -9.06
CA PRO A 191 8.32 2.80 -10.36
C PRO A 191 6.85 2.46 -10.62
N LEU A 192 6.10 2.03 -9.60
CA LEU A 192 4.68 1.71 -9.73
C LEU A 192 3.82 2.95 -10.01
N ALA A 193 4.06 4.04 -9.29
CA ALA A 193 3.35 5.30 -9.50
C ALA A 193 3.69 5.93 -10.86
N LYS A 194 4.93 5.80 -11.33
CA LYS A 194 5.34 6.24 -12.67
C LYS A 194 4.62 5.46 -13.77
N ALA A 195 4.51 4.13 -13.62
CA ALA A 195 3.80 3.28 -14.57
C ALA A 195 2.28 3.55 -14.59
N ALA A 196 1.71 3.97 -13.48
CA ALA A 196 0.28 4.22 -13.35
C ALA A 196 -0.20 5.47 -14.11
N LYS A 197 0.67 6.43 -14.46
CA LYS A 197 0.34 7.63 -15.26
C LYS A 197 -0.96 8.31 -14.79
N LEU A 198 -0.98 8.81 -13.55
CA LEU A 198 -2.21 9.32 -12.91
C LEU A 198 -2.80 10.55 -13.62
N ALA A 199 -2.04 11.24 -14.45
CA ALA A 199 -2.38 12.53 -15.05
C ALA A 199 -2.69 12.47 -16.56
N GLU A 200 -2.81 11.27 -17.12
CA GLU A 200 -3.17 11.03 -18.53
C GLU A 200 -4.62 10.58 -18.70
#